data_0ff09e6f17ec3549935f7a9c1bac673d
#
_entry.id   0ff09e6f17ec3549935f7a9c1bac673d
#
_cell.length_a   1.000
_cell.length_b   1.000
_cell.length_c   1.000
_cell.angle_alpha   90.00
_cell.angle_beta   90.00
_cell.angle_gamma   90.00
#
_symmetry.space_group_name_H-M   'P 1'
#
loop_
_entity.id
_entity.type
_entity.pdbx_description
1 polymer ?
#
loop_
_entity_poly.entity_id
_entity_poly.type
_entity_poly.pdbx_seq_one_letter_code
_entity_poly.pdbx_strand_id
1 'polypeptide(L)'
;MRGLFLAVGLALAAGGAQARVAAECPTGLEPQMTAELFFGADIPGGGRVSDAEWTAFLDHQVTPRFPDGLTTWTADGRWLAPGGVQTHETSRVLWLILSGKPGEREMLEDVRAAYKMQFRQMSVLLVEHRECVGF
;
A
#
# COMPACT_ATOMS: atom_id res chain seq x y z
N MET A 1 -26.50 62.91 27.28
CA MET A 1 -25.66 62.18 26.32
C MET A 1 -25.70 60.70 26.73
N ARG A 2 -26.44 59.89 25.92
CA ARG A 2 -26.65 58.44 26.21
C ARG A 2 -25.71 57.66 25.29
N GLY A 3 -24.70 57.03 25.91
CA GLY A 3 -23.77 56.15 25.17
C GLY A 3 -24.40 54.79 24.91
N LEU A 4 -24.44 54.45 23.62
CA LEU A 4 -24.94 53.15 23.11
C LEU A 4 -23.76 52.18 23.05
N PHE A 5 -23.73 51.15 23.94
CA PHE A 5 -22.76 50.06 23.86
C PHE A 5 -23.27 49.02 22.90
N LEU A 6 -22.57 48.86 21.74
CA LEU A 6 -22.77 47.73 20.83
C LEU A 6 -22.02 46.54 21.39
N ALA A 7 -22.74 45.48 21.77
CA ALA A 7 -22.16 44.20 22.08
C ALA A 7 -21.96 43.39 20.80
N VAL A 8 -20.71 43.16 20.42
CA VAL A 8 -20.35 42.28 19.31
C VAL A 8 -20.32 40.85 19.85
N GLY A 9 -21.33 40.07 19.50
CA GLY A 9 -21.37 38.65 19.81
C GLY A 9 -20.43 37.83 18.90
N LEU A 10 -19.41 37.23 19.47
CA LEU A 10 -18.51 36.33 18.79
C LEU A 10 -19.16 34.93 18.72
N ALA A 11 -19.68 34.55 17.54
CA ALA A 11 -20.22 33.24 17.29
C ALA A 11 -19.05 32.26 17.08
N LEU A 12 -18.78 31.39 18.07
CA LEU A 12 -17.88 30.23 17.89
C LEU A 12 -18.59 29.19 17.05
N ALA A 13 -18.16 29.03 15.80
CA ALA A 13 -18.54 27.90 14.96
C ALA A 13 -17.81 26.65 15.49
N ALA A 14 -18.53 25.80 16.21
CA ALA A 14 -18.05 24.47 16.57
C ALA A 14 -18.01 23.62 15.29
N GLY A 15 -16.83 23.49 14.67
CA GLY A 15 -16.58 22.57 13.60
C GLY A 15 -16.67 21.13 14.12
N GLY A 16 -17.83 20.48 13.98
CA GLY A 16 -18.00 19.08 14.27
C GLY A 16 -17.14 18.26 13.33
N ALA A 17 -16.08 17.61 13.83
CA ALA A 17 -15.39 16.58 13.13
C ALA A 17 -16.38 15.42 12.92
N GLN A 18 -16.90 15.28 11.70
CA GLN A 18 -17.68 14.11 11.32
C GLN A 18 -16.74 12.91 11.32
N ALA A 19 -16.82 12.08 12.36
CA ALA A 19 -16.22 10.75 12.36
C ALA A 19 -16.80 9.99 11.16
N ARG A 20 -15.95 9.66 10.17
CA ARG A 20 -16.33 8.73 9.11
C ARG A 20 -16.67 7.41 9.79
N VAL A 21 -17.94 7.07 9.84
CA VAL A 21 -18.38 5.73 10.22
C VAL A 21 -17.73 4.78 9.20
N ALA A 22 -16.82 3.92 9.66
CA ALA A 22 -16.31 2.85 8.83
C ALA A 22 -17.50 2.00 8.40
N ALA A 23 -17.69 1.81 7.10
CA ALA A 23 -18.77 0.96 6.60
C ALA A 23 -18.64 -0.42 7.25
N GLU A 24 -19.73 -0.90 7.86
CA GLU A 24 -19.79 -2.24 8.44
C GLU A 24 -19.73 -3.27 7.32
N CYS A 25 -19.03 -4.37 7.55
CA CYS A 25 -18.95 -5.44 6.59
C CYS A 25 -20.30 -6.21 6.51
N PRO A 26 -20.66 -6.73 5.32
CA PRO A 26 -21.76 -7.63 5.18
C PRO A 26 -21.63 -8.87 6.08
N THR A 27 -22.76 -9.49 6.43
CA THR A 27 -22.76 -10.71 7.25
C THR A 27 -21.87 -11.80 6.67
N GLY A 28 -20.99 -12.36 7.50
CA GLY A 28 -20.03 -13.40 7.11
C GLY A 28 -18.69 -12.87 6.60
N LEU A 29 -18.52 -11.55 6.53
CA LEU A 29 -17.24 -10.92 6.21
C LEU A 29 -16.74 -10.11 7.40
N GLU A 30 -15.41 -10.08 7.56
CA GLU A 30 -14.75 -9.32 8.62
C GLU A 30 -13.88 -8.20 8.02
N PRO A 31 -13.78 -7.04 8.68
CA PRO A 31 -12.92 -5.97 8.22
C PRO A 31 -11.45 -6.35 8.42
N GLN A 32 -10.70 -6.42 7.33
CA GLN A 32 -9.27 -6.72 7.31
C GLN A 32 -8.49 -5.61 6.62
N MET A 33 -7.23 -5.46 6.98
CA MET A 33 -6.29 -4.69 6.19
C MET A 33 -5.66 -5.59 5.12
N THR A 34 -5.59 -5.11 3.90
CA THR A 34 -4.88 -5.75 2.80
C THR A 34 -3.73 -4.87 2.33
N ALA A 35 -2.70 -5.48 1.79
CA ALA A 35 -1.57 -4.79 1.20
C ALA A 35 -1.29 -5.33 -0.19
N GLU A 36 -1.09 -4.42 -1.14
CA GLU A 36 -0.62 -4.71 -2.49
C GLU A 36 0.76 -4.08 -2.70
N LEU A 37 1.74 -4.88 -3.10
CA LEU A 37 3.06 -4.41 -3.43
C LEU A 37 3.35 -4.67 -4.91
N PHE A 38 3.84 -3.64 -5.60
CA PHE A 38 4.18 -3.73 -7.02
C PHE A 38 5.69 -3.64 -7.19
N PHE A 39 6.27 -4.73 -7.68
CA PHE A 39 7.70 -4.91 -7.85
C PHE A 39 8.03 -4.85 -9.34
N GLY A 40 8.78 -3.84 -9.77
CA GLY A 40 9.25 -3.75 -11.15
C GLY A 40 10.14 -4.96 -11.52
N ALA A 41 9.88 -5.57 -12.65
CA ALA A 41 10.66 -6.71 -13.11
C ALA A 41 11.93 -6.31 -13.87
N ASP A 42 11.95 -5.13 -14.48
CA ASP A 42 13.12 -4.67 -15.25
C ASP A 42 14.21 -4.14 -14.31
N ILE A 43 15.43 -4.62 -14.50
CA ILE A 43 16.58 -4.24 -13.64
C ILE A 43 17.29 -3.03 -14.24
N PRO A 44 17.47 -1.92 -13.48
CA PRO A 44 18.25 -0.77 -13.93
C PRO A 44 19.66 -1.17 -14.40
N GLY A 45 19.99 -0.79 -15.62
CA GLY A 45 21.27 -1.16 -16.25
C GLY A 45 21.20 -2.44 -17.09
N GLY A 46 20.03 -3.06 -17.20
CA GLY A 46 19.74 -4.18 -18.07
C GLY A 46 19.41 -5.49 -17.34
N GLY A 47 18.65 -6.32 -18.01
CA GLY A 47 18.15 -7.57 -17.48
C GLY A 47 16.76 -7.47 -16.87
N ARG A 48 16.26 -8.59 -16.43
CA ARG A 48 14.95 -8.73 -15.82
C ARG A 48 15.02 -9.74 -14.68
N VAL A 49 14.29 -9.50 -13.61
CA VAL A 49 14.09 -10.48 -12.53
C VAL A 49 13.37 -11.70 -13.10
N SER A 50 14.05 -12.82 -13.12
CA SER A 50 13.52 -14.10 -13.61
C SER A 50 12.46 -14.67 -12.67
N ASP A 51 11.68 -15.63 -13.15
CA ASP A 51 10.69 -16.35 -12.34
C ASP A 51 11.36 -17.10 -11.18
N ALA A 52 12.54 -17.66 -11.40
CA ALA A 52 13.30 -18.35 -10.36
C ALA A 52 13.79 -17.39 -9.25
N GLU A 53 14.29 -16.21 -9.62
CA GLU A 53 14.70 -15.19 -8.66
C GLU A 53 13.51 -14.62 -7.89
N TRP A 54 12.37 -14.42 -8.56
CA TRP A 54 11.13 -14.00 -7.92
C TRP A 54 10.65 -15.06 -6.91
N THR A 55 10.62 -16.34 -7.29
CA THR A 55 10.23 -17.43 -6.40
C THR A 55 11.15 -17.50 -5.19
N ALA A 56 12.46 -17.42 -5.40
CA ALA A 56 13.44 -17.42 -4.30
C ALA A 56 13.25 -16.20 -3.38
N PHE A 57 12.91 -15.02 -3.94
CA PHE A 57 12.60 -13.84 -3.14
C PHE A 57 11.35 -14.06 -2.27
N LEU A 58 10.29 -14.62 -2.83
CA LEU A 58 9.07 -14.94 -2.07
C LEU A 58 9.39 -15.93 -0.93
N ASP A 59 10.12 -16.98 -1.23
CA ASP A 59 10.44 -18.04 -0.26
C ASP A 59 11.32 -17.54 0.90
N HIS A 60 12.26 -16.65 0.62
CA HIS A 60 13.23 -16.21 1.63
C HIS A 60 12.89 -14.89 2.30
N GLN A 61 12.17 -14.01 1.64
CA GLN A 61 11.88 -12.67 2.17
C GLN A 61 10.42 -12.46 2.57
N VAL A 62 9.48 -13.03 1.82
CA VAL A 62 8.06 -12.77 2.04
C VAL A 62 7.42 -13.83 2.92
N THR A 63 7.47 -15.10 2.52
CA THR A 63 6.79 -16.20 3.21
C THR A 63 7.14 -16.32 4.70
N PRO A 64 8.41 -16.15 5.13
CA PRO A 64 8.71 -16.20 6.56
C PRO A 64 8.11 -15.08 7.40
N ARG A 65 7.81 -13.94 6.78
CA ARG A 65 7.19 -12.78 7.43
C ARG A 65 5.67 -12.83 7.41
N PHE A 66 5.11 -13.42 6.35
CA PHE A 66 3.65 -13.52 6.11
C PHE A 66 3.25 -14.98 5.86
N PRO A 67 3.37 -15.85 6.88
CA PRO A 67 3.14 -17.29 6.71
C PRO A 67 1.66 -17.66 6.54
N ASP A 68 0.74 -16.74 6.86
CA ASP A 68 -0.70 -17.00 6.80
C ASP A 68 -1.24 -17.02 5.35
N GLY A 69 -0.41 -16.61 4.37
CA GLY A 69 -0.71 -16.73 2.96
C GLY A 69 -0.38 -15.47 2.17
N LEU A 70 -0.17 -15.67 0.88
CA LEU A 70 0.10 -14.62 -0.10
C LEU A 70 -0.45 -15.03 -1.46
N THR A 71 -0.78 -14.04 -2.27
CA THR A 71 -1.17 -14.25 -3.67
C THR A 71 -0.33 -13.35 -4.55
N THR A 72 0.11 -13.89 -5.70
CA THR A 72 0.89 -13.10 -6.66
C THR A 72 0.33 -13.22 -8.07
N TRP A 73 0.53 -12.17 -8.85
CA TRP A 73 0.27 -12.16 -10.28
C TRP A 73 1.23 -11.22 -11.00
N THR A 74 1.21 -11.27 -12.32
CA THR A 74 1.96 -10.36 -13.18
C THR A 74 1.03 -9.28 -13.71
N ALA A 75 1.48 -8.03 -13.72
CA ALA A 75 0.76 -6.88 -14.24
C ALA A 75 1.64 -6.09 -15.22
N ASP A 76 1.00 -5.39 -16.16
CA ASP A 76 1.66 -4.48 -17.10
C ASP A 76 1.46 -3.04 -16.65
N GLY A 77 2.56 -2.39 -16.26
CA GLY A 77 2.61 -0.99 -15.90
C GLY A 77 2.95 -0.10 -17.10
N ARG A 78 2.40 1.12 -17.11
CA ARG A 78 2.70 2.14 -18.12
C ARG A 78 2.84 3.49 -17.45
N TRP A 79 3.86 4.23 -17.82
CA TRP A 79 4.09 5.56 -17.28
C TRP A 79 4.85 6.44 -18.28
N LEU A 80 4.81 7.74 -18.07
CA LEU A 80 5.58 8.70 -18.85
C LEU A 80 6.89 9.02 -18.10
N ALA A 81 8.00 8.62 -18.68
CA ALA A 81 9.33 9.02 -18.20
C ALA A 81 9.56 10.53 -18.41
N PRO A 82 10.51 11.14 -17.69
CA PRO A 82 10.95 12.51 -17.97
C PRO A 82 11.29 12.66 -19.46
N GLY A 83 10.75 13.71 -20.10
CA GLY A 83 10.88 13.93 -21.54
C GLY A 83 9.69 13.39 -22.35
N GLY A 84 8.65 12.83 -21.73
CA GLY A 84 7.40 12.41 -22.40
C GLY A 84 7.50 11.06 -23.12
N VAL A 85 8.51 10.27 -22.83
CA VAL A 85 8.66 8.92 -23.40
C VAL A 85 7.77 7.95 -22.65
N GLN A 86 6.86 7.29 -23.39
CA GLN A 86 6.03 6.25 -22.82
C GLN A 86 6.86 5.01 -22.50
N THR A 87 6.84 4.60 -21.25
CA THR A 87 7.55 3.43 -20.76
C THR A 87 6.54 2.34 -20.40
N HIS A 88 6.89 1.10 -20.71
CA HIS A 88 6.15 -0.10 -20.35
C HIS A 88 7.04 -0.93 -19.42
N GLU A 89 6.49 -1.40 -18.33
CA GLU A 89 7.21 -2.22 -17.38
C GLU A 89 6.32 -3.38 -16.92
N THR A 90 6.88 -4.58 -16.89
CA THR A 90 6.22 -5.72 -16.25
C THR A 90 6.45 -5.61 -14.75
N SER A 91 5.38 -5.73 -13.97
CA SER A 91 5.42 -5.75 -12.51
C SER A 91 4.99 -7.11 -11.97
N ARG A 92 5.63 -7.56 -10.91
CA ARG A 92 5.15 -8.64 -10.05
C ARG A 92 4.32 -8.01 -8.94
N VAL A 93 3.10 -8.47 -8.76
CA VAL A 93 2.22 -7.99 -7.70
C VAL A 93 2.12 -9.04 -6.62
N LEU A 94 2.29 -8.62 -5.38
CA LEU A 94 2.07 -9.40 -4.17
C LEU A 94 0.87 -8.82 -3.43
N TRP A 95 -0.11 -9.65 -3.15
CA TRP A 95 -1.27 -9.30 -2.35
C TRP A 95 -1.28 -10.10 -1.06
N LEU A 96 -1.55 -9.43 0.05
CA LEU A 96 -1.56 -9.97 1.40
C LEU A 96 -2.82 -9.52 2.14
N ILE A 97 -3.37 -10.40 2.96
CA ILE A 97 -4.29 -10.04 4.03
C ILE A 97 -3.45 -9.92 5.30
N LEU A 98 -3.49 -8.75 5.94
CA LEU A 98 -2.75 -8.51 7.16
C LEU A 98 -3.53 -9.00 8.37
N SER A 99 -2.88 -9.70 9.26
CA SER A 99 -3.51 -10.30 10.45
C SER A 99 -3.78 -9.30 11.58
N GLY A 100 -3.28 -8.05 11.44
CA GLY A 100 -3.35 -7.00 12.45
C GLY A 100 -2.35 -7.19 13.60
N LYS A 101 -1.37 -8.07 13.43
CA LYS A 101 -0.30 -8.27 14.43
C LYS A 101 0.64 -7.04 14.45
N PRO A 102 1.17 -6.68 15.63
CA PRO A 102 2.20 -5.65 15.72
C PRO A 102 3.42 -5.98 14.84
N GLY A 103 3.98 -4.97 14.17
CA GLY A 103 5.18 -5.13 13.35
C GLY A 103 4.93 -5.51 11.89
N GLU A 104 3.70 -5.78 11.46
CA GLU A 104 3.42 -6.14 10.06
C GLU A 104 3.80 -5.02 9.08
N ARG A 105 3.60 -3.76 9.49
CA ARG A 105 3.99 -2.63 8.64
C ARG A 105 5.50 -2.54 8.45
N GLU A 106 6.26 -2.76 9.50
CA GLU A 106 7.72 -2.85 9.45
C GLU A 106 8.17 -4.02 8.57
N MET A 107 7.50 -5.16 8.64
CA MET A 107 7.76 -6.31 7.77
C MET A 107 7.51 -5.99 6.29
N LEU A 108 6.46 -5.22 5.96
CA LEU A 108 6.22 -4.75 4.59
C LEU A 108 7.35 -3.85 4.10
N GLU A 109 7.83 -2.92 4.95
CA GLU A 109 8.96 -2.05 4.60
C GLU A 109 10.26 -2.85 4.43
N ASP A 110 10.50 -3.86 5.26
CA ASP A 110 11.66 -4.77 5.12
C ASP A 110 11.64 -5.51 3.78
N VAL A 111 10.48 -6.05 3.37
CA VAL A 111 10.29 -6.70 2.06
C VAL A 111 10.59 -5.74 0.92
N ARG A 112 10.08 -4.51 0.99
CA ARG A 112 10.35 -3.46 -0.01
C ARG A 112 11.83 -3.11 -0.08
N ALA A 113 12.47 -2.94 1.07
CA ALA A 113 13.90 -2.63 1.17
C ALA A 113 14.77 -3.77 0.61
N ALA A 114 14.45 -5.02 0.95
CA ALA A 114 15.16 -6.20 0.45
C ALA A 114 15.09 -6.30 -1.08
N TYR A 115 13.91 -6.09 -1.68
CA TYR A 115 13.76 -6.13 -3.14
C TYR A 115 14.56 -5.03 -3.82
N LYS A 116 14.45 -3.79 -3.32
CA LYS A 116 15.20 -2.65 -3.86
C LYS A 116 16.71 -2.90 -3.83
N MET A 117 17.20 -3.46 -2.74
CA MET A 117 18.63 -3.75 -2.59
C MET A 117 19.07 -4.90 -3.49
N GLN A 118 18.31 -6.00 -3.53
CA GLN A 118 18.66 -7.20 -4.30
C GLN A 118 18.64 -6.98 -5.80
N PHE A 119 17.63 -6.24 -6.31
CA PHE A 119 17.40 -6.04 -7.74
C PHE A 119 17.65 -4.60 -8.20
N ARG A 120 18.33 -3.79 -7.39
CA ARG A 120 18.71 -2.40 -7.71
C ARG A 120 17.51 -1.52 -8.10
N GLN A 121 16.35 -1.78 -7.50
CA GLN A 121 15.13 -1.04 -7.79
C GLN A 121 15.10 0.30 -7.02
N MET A 122 14.60 1.35 -7.66
CA MET A 122 14.44 2.66 -7.02
C MET A 122 13.27 2.68 -6.05
N SER A 123 12.20 1.98 -6.39
CA SER A 123 10.96 1.97 -5.60
C SER A 123 10.23 0.63 -5.70
N VAL A 124 9.40 0.37 -4.71
CA VAL A 124 8.33 -0.64 -4.73
C VAL A 124 7.09 0.07 -4.25
N LEU A 125 6.04 0.12 -5.08
CA LEU A 125 4.77 0.72 -4.67
C LEU A 125 4.10 -0.16 -3.62
N LEU A 126 3.60 0.46 -2.55
CA LEU A 126 2.75 -0.17 -1.55
C LEU A 126 1.41 0.55 -1.53
N VAL A 127 0.35 -0.22 -1.61
CA VAL A 127 -1.03 0.24 -1.45
C VAL A 127 -1.67 -0.56 -0.32
N GLU A 128 -2.31 0.13 0.63
CA GLU A 128 -3.02 -0.51 1.74
C GLU A 128 -4.49 -0.15 1.66
N HIS A 129 -5.36 -1.15 1.86
CA HIS A 129 -6.80 -0.98 1.88
C HIS A 129 -7.42 -1.63 3.12
N ARG A 130 -8.59 -1.13 3.51
CA ARG A 130 -9.47 -1.82 4.43
C ARG A 130 -10.58 -2.47 3.61
N GLU A 131 -10.68 -3.77 3.69
CA GLU A 131 -11.60 -4.58 2.91
C GLU A 131 -12.41 -5.53 3.80
N CYS A 132 -13.56 -5.95 3.32
CA CYS A 132 -14.37 -6.98 3.97
C CYS A 132 -13.98 -8.34 3.39
N VAL A 133 -13.39 -9.19 4.21
CA VAL A 133 -12.83 -10.49 3.80
C VAL A 133 -13.56 -11.63 4.50
N GLY A 134 -13.84 -12.72 3.78
CA GLY A 134 -14.39 -13.97 4.31
C GLY A 134 -13.65 -15.17 3.73
N PHE A 135 -13.59 -16.25 4.51
CA PHE A 135 -12.95 -17.51 4.15
C PHE A 135 -13.97 -18.65 4.18
#